data_59c4c4f2c8ede0091802af00cbe37c24
#
_entry.id   59c4c4f2c8ede0091802af00cbe37c24
#
_cell.length_a   1.000
_cell.length_b   1.000
_cell.length_c   1.000
_cell.angle_alpha   90.00
_cell.angle_beta   90.00
_cell.angle_gamma   90.00
#
_symmetry.space_group_name_H-M   'P 1'
#
loop_
_entity.id
_entity.type
_entity.pdbx_description
1 polymer ?
#
loop_
_entity_poly.entity_id
_entity_poly.type
_entity_poly.pdbx_seq_one_letter_code
_entity_poly.pdbx_strand_id
1 'polypeptide(L)'
;AEQRVALDVDGVLLDFLGRWRERMEELFGERPEQTGAYSLSERFHLCDHEVEAVWRRFSDRRDWGTLSLLPGAREWVEQARESGLVTFALTQLPRGLVPERERNLREHGIGMPVVSRPEGDKAEALATDARARFFVDDHIDHINRAREHLGAAIDLTHVQAVDCSAIMADRVVPHLGAFSARDLFVDIEPMASDEVLPSP
;
A
#
# COMPACT_ATOMS: atom_id res chain seq x y z
N ALA A 1 -22.91 -4.67 6.44
CA ALA A 1 -22.03 -3.50 6.62
C ALA A 1 -21.15 -3.38 5.38
N GLU A 2 -20.85 -2.17 4.95
CA GLU A 2 -19.98 -1.88 3.82
C GLU A 2 -18.55 -2.33 4.13
N GLN A 3 -17.96 -3.15 3.28
CA GLN A 3 -16.60 -3.63 3.49
C GLN A 3 -15.60 -2.67 2.84
N ARG A 4 -14.57 -2.30 3.58
CA ARG A 4 -13.58 -1.29 3.18
C ARG A 4 -12.20 -1.91 3.02
N VAL A 5 -11.49 -1.46 1.98
CA VAL A 5 -10.11 -1.82 1.69
C VAL A 5 -9.22 -0.60 1.79
N ALA A 6 -8.23 -0.65 2.65
CA ALA A 6 -7.14 0.30 2.69
C ALA A 6 -6.01 -0.17 1.78
N LEU A 7 -5.55 0.69 0.88
CA LEU A 7 -4.44 0.43 -0.02
C LEU A 7 -3.31 1.41 0.26
N ASP A 8 -2.10 0.94 0.45
CA ASP A 8 -0.96 1.84 0.31
C ASP A 8 -0.84 2.32 -1.14
N VAL A 9 -0.09 3.38 -1.35
CA VAL A 9 0.01 4.00 -2.68
C VAL A 9 1.36 3.70 -3.32
N ASP A 10 2.44 4.06 -2.64
CA ASP A 10 3.79 3.94 -3.16
C ASP A 10 4.27 2.48 -3.04
N GLY A 11 4.56 1.83 -4.16
CA GLY A 11 4.90 0.40 -4.20
C GLY A 11 3.70 -0.56 -4.30
N VAL A 12 2.46 -0.08 -4.14
CA VAL A 12 1.23 -0.86 -4.30
C VAL A 12 0.43 -0.43 -5.52
N LEU A 13 0.10 0.84 -5.63
CA LEU A 13 -0.64 1.43 -6.75
C LEU A 13 0.27 2.13 -7.74
N LEU A 14 1.25 2.88 -7.25
CA LEU A 14 2.14 3.72 -8.04
C LEU A 14 3.60 3.27 -7.93
N ASP A 15 4.32 3.36 -9.06
CA ASP A 15 5.73 3.00 -9.19
C ASP A 15 6.64 4.10 -8.63
N PHE A 16 6.65 4.22 -7.32
CA PHE A 16 7.58 5.11 -6.61
C PHE A 16 9.03 4.70 -6.84
N LEU A 17 9.33 3.39 -6.72
CA LEU A 17 10.71 2.90 -6.80
C LEU A 17 11.33 3.09 -8.19
N GLY A 18 10.58 2.86 -9.26
CA GLY A 18 11.04 3.13 -10.62
C GLY A 18 11.38 4.60 -10.83
N ARG A 19 10.51 5.52 -10.37
CA ARG A 19 10.77 6.96 -10.45
C ARG A 19 11.96 7.38 -9.57
N TRP A 20 12.09 6.82 -8.37
CA TRP A 20 13.24 7.07 -7.50
C TRP A 20 14.55 6.66 -8.19
N ARG A 21 14.57 5.47 -8.79
CA ARG A 21 15.72 4.97 -9.56
C ARG A 21 16.09 5.91 -10.70
N GLU A 22 15.11 6.38 -11.50
CA GLU A 22 15.37 7.35 -12.56
C GLU A 22 16.09 8.60 -12.04
N ARG A 23 15.65 9.15 -10.91
CA ARG A 23 16.28 10.35 -10.31
C ARG A 23 17.66 10.07 -9.75
N MET A 24 17.86 8.91 -9.17
CA MET A 24 19.16 8.46 -8.68
C MET A 24 20.15 8.28 -9.84
N GLU A 25 19.72 7.64 -10.92
CA GLU A 25 20.56 7.42 -12.11
C GLU A 25 20.90 8.72 -12.86
N GLU A 26 19.99 9.69 -12.90
CA GLU A 26 20.26 11.04 -13.42
C GLU A 26 21.41 11.73 -12.66
N LEU A 27 21.53 11.52 -11.36
CA LEU A 27 22.51 12.19 -10.51
C LEU A 27 23.83 11.44 -10.41
N PHE A 28 23.78 10.11 -10.34
CA PHE A 28 24.93 9.29 -9.95
C PHE A 28 25.24 8.14 -10.92
N GLY A 29 24.48 8.01 -11.99
CA GLY A 29 24.55 6.87 -12.89
C GLY A 29 23.93 5.62 -12.31
N GLU A 30 23.99 4.53 -13.08
CA GLU A 30 23.44 3.24 -12.68
C GLU A 30 24.13 2.69 -11.44
N ARG A 31 23.35 2.22 -10.50
CA ARG A 31 23.83 1.59 -9.26
C ARG A 31 23.23 0.18 -9.12
N PRO A 32 23.99 -0.78 -8.62
CA PRO A 32 23.47 -2.11 -8.36
C PRO A 32 22.38 -2.05 -7.29
N GLU A 33 21.31 -2.78 -7.53
CA GLU A 33 20.21 -2.90 -6.56
C GLU A 33 20.43 -4.12 -5.68
N GLN A 34 20.37 -3.92 -4.36
CA GLN A 34 20.33 -5.01 -3.39
C GLN A 34 18.88 -5.43 -3.17
N THR A 35 18.54 -6.63 -3.59
CA THR A 35 17.22 -7.21 -3.38
C THR A 35 16.95 -7.47 -1.90
N GLY A 36 15.70 -7.22 -1.46
CA GLY A 36 15.29 -7.46 -0.07
C GLY A 36 15.52 -6.29 0.88
N ALA A 37 16.33 -5.28 0.52
CA ALA A 37 16.45 -4.07 1.33
C ALA A 37 15.26 -3.14 1.07
N TYR A 38 14.58 -2.72 2.15
CA TYR A 38 13.53 -1.70 2.06
C TYR A 38 14.11 -0.28 2.02
N SER A 39 15.13 -0.03 2.83
CA SER A 39 15.83 1.26 2.87
C SER A 39 16.46 1.59 1.52
N LEU A 40 16.18 2.78 0.99
CA LEU A 40 16.72 3.26 -0.28
C LEU A 40 18.26 3.39 -0.26
N SER A 41 18.83 3.76 0.89
CA SER A 41 20.29 3.83 1.07
C SER A 41 20.94 2.46 0.96
N GLU A 42 20.39 1.44 1.60
CA GLU A 42 20.88 0.07 1.52
C GLU A 42 20.63 -0.54 0.14
N ARG A 43 19.41 -0.34 -0.39
CA ARG A 43 19.00 -0.90 -1.68
C ARG A 43 19.88 -0.47 -2.84
N PHE A 44 20.33 0.78 -2.86
CA PHE A 44 21.13 1.37 -3.93
C PHE A 44 22.56 1.71 -3.52
N HIS A 45 23.00 1.28 -2.34
CA HIS A 45 24.34 1.57 -1.78
C HIS A 45 24.67 3.08 -1.80
N LEU A 46 23.72 3.89 -1.34
CA LEU A 46 23.86 5.35 -1.26
C LEU A 46 24.22 5.79 0.17
N CYS A 47 25.07 6.80 0.27
CA CYS A 47 25.23 7.49 1.54
C CYS A 47 24.10 8.52 1.76
N ASP A 48 23.94 8.98 3.00
CA ASP A 48 22.83 9.89 3.39
C ASP A 48 22.77 11.14 2.51
N HIS A 49 23.90 11.72 2.18
CA HIS A 49 23.98 12.90 1.32
C HIS A 49 23.49 12.63 -0.12
N GLU A 50 23.76 11.45 -0.67
CA GLU A 50 23.27 11.03 -1.98
C GLU A 50 21.75 10.81 -1.93
N VAL A 51 21.24 10.15 -0.90
CA VAL A 51 19.79 9.96 -0.67
C VAL A 51 19.08 11.32 -0.61
N GLU A 52 19.64 12.28 0.15
CA GLU A 52 19.08 13.62 0.26
C GLU A 52 19.08 14.37 -1.08
N ALA A 53 20.12 14.20 -1.89
CA ALA A 53 20.18 14.78 -3.23
C ALA A 53 19.11 14.21 -4.16
N VAL A 54 18.84 12.89 -4.10
CA VAL A 54 17.75 12.27 -4.88
C VAL A 54 16.39 12.80 -4.42
N TRP A 55 16.14 12.91 -3.11
CA TRP A 55 14.89 13.48 -2.57
C TRP A 55 14.67 14.92 -3.03
N ARG A 56 15.72 15.73 -3.05
CA ARG A 56 15.65 17.10 -3.56
C ARG A 56 15.28 17.11 -5.04
N ARG A 57 15.93 16.30 -5.85
CA ARG A 57 15.62 16.15 -7.28
C ARG A 57 14.18 15.70 -7.52
N PHE A 58 13.72 14.72 -6.75
CA PHE A 58 12.35 14.19 -6.81
C PHE A 58 11.32 15.29 -6.50
N SER A 59 11.59 16.11 -5.48
CA SER A 59 10.72 17.23 -5.08
C SER A 59 10.73 18.36 -6.13
N ASP A 60 11.92 18.75 -6.64
CA ASP A 60 12.07 19.80 -7.65
C ASP A 60 11.32 19.46 -8.94
N ARG A 61 11.28 18.19 -9.30
CA ARG A 61 10.56 17.66 -10.47
C ARG A 61 9.07 17.45 -10.23
N ARG A 62 8.58 17.63 -9.00
CA ARG A 62 7.21 17.34 -8.58
C ARG A 62 6.76 15.92 -8.90
N ASP A 63 7.67 14.96 -8.70
CA ASP A 63 7.45 13.56 -9.08
C ASP A 63 6.26 12.92 -8.32
N TRP A 64 5.93 13.41 -7.13
CA TRP A 64 4.77 12.95 -6.35
C TRP A 64 3.44 12.99 -7.12
N GLY A 65 3.31 13.91 -8.06
CA GLY A 65 2.09 14.10 -8.87
C GLY A 65 2.13 13.43 -10.24
N THR A 66 3.21 12.69 -10.59
CA THR A 66 3.44 12.17 -11.94
C THR A 66 3.93 10.72 -11.98
N LEU A 67 3.76 9.98 -10.90
CA LEU A 67 4.14 8.55 -10.84
C LEU A 67 3.27 7.72 -11.77
N SER A 68 3.87 6.71 -12.39
CA SER A 68 3.17 5.74 -13.23
C SER A 68 2.43 4.71 -12.37
N LEU A 69 1.38 4.09 -12.91
CA LEU A 69 0.72 2.95 -12.26
C LEU A 69 1.62 1.72 -12.29
N LEU A 70 1.56 0.96 -11.22
CA LEU A 70 2.05 -0.42 -11.23
C LEU A 70 1.12 -1.32 -12.04
N PRO A 71 1.65 -2.39 -12.66
CA PRO A 71 0.86 -3.32 -13.45
C PRO A 71 -0.32 -3.91 -12.67
N GLY A 72 -1.51 -3.87 -13.26
CA GLY A 72 -2.73 -4.44 -12.70
C GLY A 72 -3.40 -3.59 -11.60
N ALA A 73 -2.83 -2.45 -11.21
CA ALA A 73 -3.38 -1.64 -10.12
C ALA A 73 -4.77 -1.05 -10.44
N ARG A 74 -4.98 -0.56 -11.66
CA ARG A 74 -6.29 -0.04 -12.09
C ARG A 74 -7.32 -1.14 -12.11
N GLU A 75 -7.03 -2.21 -12.80
CA GLU A 75 -7.92 -3.35 -12.98
C GLU A 75 -8.33 -3.93 -11.63
N TRP A 76 -7.41 -4.00 -10.69
CA TRP A 76 -7.70 -4.46 -9.34
C TRP A 76 -8.69 -3.53 -8.60
N VAL A 77 -8.47 -2.22 -8.67
CA VAL A 77 -9.37 -1.24 -8.04
C VAL A 77 -10.76 -1.26 -8.68
N GLU A 78 -10.84 -1.43 -10.00
CA GLU A 78 -12.11 -1.59 -10.71
C GLU A 78 -12.85 -2.85 -10.26
N GLN A 79 -12.17 -4.01 -10.17
CA GLN A 79 -12.73 -5.26 -9.66
C GLN A 79 -13.21 -5.12 -8.20
N ALA A 80 -12.44 -4.44 -7.35
CA ALA A 80 -12.84 -4.19 -5.97
C ALA A 80 -14.16 -3.42 -5.89
N ARG A 81 -14.31 -2.37 -6.70
CA ARG A 81 -15.56 -1.58 -6.77
C ARG A 81 -16.73 -2.39 -7.32
N GLU A 82 -16.52 -3.15 -8.40
CA GLU A 82 -17.53 -4.04 -8.97
C GLU A 82 -18.01 -5.08 -7.95
N SER A 83 -17.13 -5.50 -7.05
CA SER A 83 -17.43 -6.43 -5.96
C SER A 83 -18.09 -5.76 -4.74
N GLY A 84 -18.35 -4.45 -4.80
CA GLY A 84 -18.99 -3.70 -3.71
C GLY A 84 -18.04 -3.28 -2.59
N LEU A 85 -16.71 -3.37 -2.78
CA LEU A 85 -15.73 -2.87 -1.82
C LEU A 85 -15.57 -1.36 -1.95
N VAL A 86 -15.46 -0.67 -0.81
CA VAL A 86 -15.08 0.73 -0.75
C VAL A 86 -13.57 0.83 -0.57
N THR A 87 -12.90 1.34 -1.59
CA THR A 87 -11.45 1.52 -1.59
C THR A 87 -11.05 2.92 -1.13
N PHE A 88 -9.99 3.02 -0.36
CA PHE A 88 -9.33 4.28 -0.03
C PHE A 88 -7.81 4.07 0.07
N ALA A 89 -7.05 5.13 -0.21
CA ALA A 89 -5.61 5.12 -0.07
C ALA A 89 -5.22 5.51 1.37
N LEU A 90 -4.27 4.77 1.96
CA LEU A 90 -3.71 5.06 3.28
C LEU A 90 -2.19 5.16 3.16
N THR A 91 -1.66 6.38 3.21
CA THR A 91 -0.25 6.68 2.93
C THR A 91 0.41 7.50 4.03
N GLN A 92 1.73 7.43 4.14
CA GLN A 92 2.54 8.31 5.00
C GLN A 92 3.03 9.58 4.27
N LEU A 93 2.52 9.86 3.07
CA LEU A 93 2.82 11.07 2.33
C LEU A 93 2.52 12.34 3.17
N PRO A 94 3.38 13.38 3.14
CA PRO A 94 3.09 14.65 3.78
C PRO A 94 1.74 15.24 3.33
N ARG A 95 0.96 15.76 4.28
CA ARG A 95 -0.42 16.25 4.03
C ARG A 95 -0.51 17.29 2.91
N GLY A 96 0.52 18.13 2.77
CA GLY A 96 0.59 19.13 1.71
C GLY A 96 0.66 18.57 0.29
N LEU A 97 1.03 17.30 0.14
CA LEU A 97 1.15 16.60 -1.15
C LEU A 97 -0.09 15.76 -1.50
N VAL A 98 -1.05 15.65 -0.60
CA VAL A 98 -2.29 14.88 -0.83
C VAL A 98 -3.02 15.34 -2.10
N PRO A 99 -3.22 16.64 -2.38
CA PRO A 99 -3.90 17.07 -3.61
C PRO A 99 -3.17 16.64 -4.90
N GLU A 100 -1.84 16.63 -4.88
CA GLU A 100 -1.04 16.15 -6.02
C GLU A 100 -1.21 14.64 -6.22
N ARG A 101 -1.25 13.88 -5.13
CA ARG A 101 -1.46 12.44 -5.14
C ARG A 101 -2.85 12.07 -5.64
N GLU A 102 -3.89 12.74 -5.15
CA GLU A 102 -5.26 12.52 -5.62
C GLU A 102 -5.43 12.84 -7.10
N ARG A 103 -4.78 13.91 -7.58
CA ARG A 103 -4.76 14.24 -9.00
C ARG A 103 -4.08 13.14 -9.81
N ASN A 104 -2.90 12.69 -9.40
CA ASN A 104 -2.16 11.63 -10.08
C ASN A 104 -2.97 10.33 -10.18
N LEU A 105 -3.59 9.88 -9.08
CA LEU A 105 -4.47 8.70 -9.09
C LEU A 105 -5.66 8.91 -10.03
N ARG A 106 -6.29 10.08 -10.02
CA ARG A 106 -7.44 10.40 -10.88
C ARG A 106 -7.08 10.41 -12.36
N GLU A 107 -5.91 10.94 -12.72
CA GLU A 107 -5.39 10.92 -14.10
C GLU A 107 -5.19 9.49 -14.61
N HIS A 108 -4.93 8.55 -13.72
CA HIS A 108 -4.87 7.12 -14.02
C HIS A 108 -6.24 6.40 -13.96
N GLY A 109 -7.34 7.12 -13.76
CA GLY A 109 -8.69 6.55 -13.64
C GLY A 109 -9.00 5.98 -12.27
N ILE A 110 -8.13 6.17 -11.27
CA ILE A 110 -8.32 5.72 -9.90
C ILE A 110 -8.79 6.90 -9.04
N GLY A 111 -10.12 7.12 -8.96
CA GLY A 111 -10.70 8.12 -8.05
C GLY A 111 -11.00 7.50 -6.69
N MET A 112 -10.17 7.72 -5.67
CA MET A 112 -10.41 7.29 -4.28
C MET A 112 -9.94 8.35 -3.30
N PRO A 113 -10.53 8.40 -2.08
CA PRO A 113 -10.03 9.28 -1.02
C PRO A 113 -8.61 8.89 -0.62
N VAL A 114 -7.77 9.89 -0.32
CA VAL A 114 -6.41 9.70 0.19
C VAL A 114 -6.35 10.13 1.65
N VAL A 115 -6.07 9.19 2.54
CA VAL A 115 -5.86 9.39 3.96
C VAL A 115 -4.37 9.44 4.24
N SER A 116 -3.88 10.61 4.66
CA SER A 116 -2.46 10.82 4.96
C SER A 116 -2.19 10.69 6.46
N ARG A 117 -1.15 9.93 6.82
CA ARG A 117 -0.63 9.76 8.18
C ARG A 117 0.90 9.92 8.19
N PRO A 118 1.44 11.12 7.96
CA PRO A 118 2.88 11.32 7.73
C PRO A 118 3.75 10.97 8.94
N GLU A 119 3.22 11.12 10.16
CA GLU A 119 3.94 10.84 11.41
C GLU A 119 3.23 9.78 12.26
N GLY A 120 2.14 9.21 11.74
CA GLY A 120 1.27 8.30 12.47
C GLY A 120 1.41 6.85 12.05
N ASP A 121 0.98 5.97 12.94
CA ASP A 121 0.87 4.55 12.66
C ASP A 121 -0.34 4.28 11.76
N LYS A 122 -0.14 3.59 10.64
CA LYS A 122 -1.23 3.14 9.77
C LYS A 122 -2.18 2.19 10.53
N ALA A 123 -1.67 1.37 11.45
CA ALA A 123 -2.48 0.46 12.24
C ALA A 123 -3.51 1.20 13.11
N GLU A 124 -3.12 2.32 13.72
CA GLU A 124 -4.05 3.18 14.47
C GLU A 124 -5.14 3.76 13.56
N ALA A 125 -4.77 4.23 12.36
CA ALA A 125 -5.73 4.74 11.39
C ALA A 125 -6.71 3.66 10.92
N LEU A 126 -6.25 2.44 10.70
CA LEU A 126 -7.10 1.30 10.34
C LEU A 126 -8.12 0.98 11.44
N ALA A 127 -7.70 1.06 12.71
CA ALA A 127 -8.56 0.76 13.85
C ALA A 127 -9.64 1.82 14.09
N THR A 128 -9.27 3.10 13.96
CA THR A 128 -10.10 4.22 14.41
C THR A 128 -10.88 4.90 13.31
N ASP A 129 -10.21 5.26 12.23
CA ASP A 129 -10.78 6.16 11.22
C ASP A 129 -11.38 5.41 10.02
N ALA A 130 -10.80 4.27 9.69
CA ALA A 130 -11.04 3.65 8.41
C ALA A 130 -11.99 2.45 8.46
N ARG A 131 -12.07 1.75 9.59
CA ARG A 131 -12.84 0.49 9.74
C ARG A 131 -12.60 -0.46 8.56
N ALA A 132 -11.33 -0.54 8.14
CA ALA A 132 -10.95 -1.39 7.03
C ALA A 132 -11.05 -2.87 7.44
N ARG A 133 -11.63 -3.68 6.56
CA ARG A 133 -11.62 -5.14 6.69
C ARG A 133 -10.37 -5.73 6.04
N PHE A 134 -9.81 -5.04 5.06
CA PHE A 134 -8.66 -5.47 4.26
C PHE A 134 -7.62 -4.35 4.23
N PHE A 135 -6.35 -4.72 4.32
CA PHE A 135 -5.23 -3.80 4.18
C PHE A 135 -4.16 -4.40 3.29
N VAL A 136 -3.70 -3.61 2.32
CA VAL A 136 -2.67 -3.97 1.35
C VAL A 136 -1.53 -2.97 1.45
N ASP A 137 -0.32 -3.45 1.71
CA ASP A 137 0.88 -2.60 1.88
C ASP A 137 2.14 -3.36 1.42
N ASP A 138 3.15 -2.64 0.96
CA ASP A 138 4.45 -3.21 0.57
C ASP A 138 5.50 -3.13 1.70
N HIS A 139 5.16 -2.47 2.81
CA HIS A 139 6.04 -2.34 3.96
C HIS A 139 5.71 -3.38 5.03
N ILE A 140 6.67 -4.27 5.29
CA ILE A 140 6.51 -5.36 6.24
C ILE A 140 6.14 -4.87 7.66
N ASP A 141 6.74 -3.77 8.13
CA ASP A 141 6.45 -3.25 9.46
C ASP A 141 5.02 -2.72 9.58
N HIS A 142 4.44 -2.15 8.51
CA HIS A 142 3.04 -1.74 8.52
C HIS A 142 2.10 -2.94 8.63
N ILE A 143 2.40 -4.01 7.89
CA ILE A 143 1.63 -5.27 7.95
C ILE A 143 1.72 -5.89 9.35
N ASN A 144 2.94 -6.03 9.88
CA ASN A 144 3.14 -6.64 11.19
C ASN A 144 2.49 -5.83 12.32
N ARG A 145 2.63 -4.50 12.31
CA ARG A 145 1.96 -3.62 13.27
C ARG A 145 0.44 -3.68 13.16
N ALA A 146 -0.10 -3.73 11.95
CA ALA A 146 -1.55 -3.91 11.76
C ALA A 146 -2.01 -5.25 12.36
N ARG A 147 -1.25 -6.34 12.18
CA ARG A 147 -1.55 -7.63 12.80
C ARG A 147 -1.49 -7.58 14.33
N GLU A 148 -0.46 -6.95 14.89
CA GLU A 148 -0.30 -6.80 16.34
C GLU A 148 -1.46 -6.01 16.98
N HIS A 149 -1.93 -4.95 16.32
CA HIS A 149 -2.99 -4.10 16.85
C HIS A 149 -4.41 -4.64 16.63
N LEU A 150 -4.66 -5.28 15.48
CA LEU A 150 -6.00 -5.63 15.03
C LEU A 150 -6.27 -7.14 15.01
N GLY A 151 -5.22 -7.95 15.17
CA GLY A 151 -5.34 -9.40 15.17
C GLY A 151 -6.01 -9.94 13.91
N ALA A 152 -6.93 -10.88 14.07
CA ALA A 152 -7.68 -11.49 12.98
C ALA A 152 -8.88 -10.64 12.50
N ALA A 153 -9.08 -9.43 13.05
CA ALA A 153 -10.16 -8.54 12.62
C ALA A 153 -9.94 -7.91 11.24
N ILE A 154 -8.70 -7.99 10.71
CA ILE A 154 -8.31 -7.45 9.43
C ILE A 154 -7.54 -8.51 8.62
N ASP A 155 -7.86 -8.62 7.33
CA ASP A 155 -7.11 -9.41 6.36
C ASP A 155 -5.96 -8.57 5.79
N LEU A 156 -4.75 -9.11 5.85
CA LEU A 156 -3.51 -8.41 5.50
C LEU A 156 -2.87 -9.03 4.27
N THR A 157 -2.67 -8.21 3.25
CA THR A 157 -1.95 -8.59 2.03
C THR A 157 -0.65 -7.79 1.92
N HIS A 158 0.49 -8.49 1.89
CA HIS A 158 1.77 -7.90 1.60
C HIS A 158 2.07 -7.99 0.11
N VAL A 159 2.44 -6.86 -0.49
CA VAL A 159 2.85 -6.74 -1.89
C VAL A 159 4.37 -6.65 -1.96
N GLN A 160 4.96 -7.22 -2.96
CA GLN A 160 6.39 -7.45 -3.20
C GLN A 160 6.90 -8.76 -2.56
N ALA A 161 7.39 -9.64 -3.45
CA ALA A 161 8.03 -10.90 -3.05
C ALA A 161 9.49 -10.63 -2.63
N VAL A 162 9.70 -10.20 -1.40
CA VAL A 162 10.99 -10.33 -0.73
C VAL A 162 10.94 -11.54 0.17
N ASP A 163 12.06 -12.22 0.34
CA ASP A 163 12.18 -13.37 1.26
C ASP A 163 12.04 -12.83 2.70
N CYS A 164 10.81 -12.86 3.20
CA CYS A 164 10.45 -12.31 4.51
C CYS A 164 9.83 -13.41 5.36
N SER A 165 10.67 -14.21 6.00
CA SER A 165 10.25 -15.24 6.97
C SER A 165 9.49 -14.70 8.20
N ALA A 166 9.42 -13.38 8.38
CA ALA A 166 8.81 -12.72 9.54
C ALA A 166 7.52 -11.93 9.21
N ILE A 167 6.93 -12.13 8.02
CA ILE A 167 5.68 -11.41 7.64
C ILE A 167 4.48 -12.05 8.30
N MET A 168 3.64 -11.22 8.94
CA MET A 168 2.38 -11.61 9.57
C MET A 168 1.17 -11.40 8.64
N ALA A 169 1.35 -11.43 7.34
CA ALA A 169 0.30 -11.28 6.34
C ALA A 169 -0.49 -12.59 6.15
N ASP A 170 -1.78 -12.46 5.81
CA ASP A 170 -2.61 -13.59 5.37
C ASP A 170 -2.28 -13.98 3.92
N ARG A 171 -1.80 -13.01 3.14
CA ARG A 171 -1.42 -13.21 1.73
C ARG A 171 -0.16 -12.42 1.39
N VAL A 172 0.72 -13.04 0.60
CA VAL A 172 1.92 -12.39 0.04
C VAL A 172 1.88 -12.53 -1.47
N VAL A 173 1.98 -11.42 -2.19
CA VAL A 173 1.89 -11.39 -3.66
C VAL A 173 3.01 -10.52 -4.25
N PRO A 174 3.48 -10.81 -5.49
CA PRO A 174 4.56 -10.02 -6.10
C PRO A 174 4.11 -8.59 -6.47
N HIS A 175 2.87 -8.39 -6.82
CA HIS A 175 2.25 -7.11 -7.12
C HIS A 175 0.72 -7.21 -7.00
N LEU A 176 0.03 -6.09 -6.91
CA LEU A 176 -1.42 -6.05 -6.68
C LEU A 176 -2.21 -6.83 -7.74
N GLY A 177 -1.83 -6.73 -9.01
CA GLY A 177 -2.48 -7.44 -10.11
C GLY A 177 -2.24 -8.97 -10.14
N ALA A 178 -1.45 -9.53 -9.20
CA ALA A 178 -1.21 -10.98 -9.13
C ALA A 178 -2.32 -11.74 -8.42
N PHE A 179 -3.31 -11.07 -7.83
CA PHE A 179 -4.50 -11.70 -7.26
C PHE A 179 -5.75 -10.87 -7.58
N SER A 180 -6.91 -11.51 -7.56
CA SER A 180 -8.18 -10.84 -7.81
C SER A 180 -8.70 -10.16 -6.52
N ALA A 181 -9.28 -8.96 -6.65
CA ALA A 181 -9.99 -8.34 -5.54
C ALA A 181 -11.16 -9.19 -5.03
N ARG A 182 -11.68 -10.09 -5.87
CA ARG A 182 -12.74 -11.06 -5.50
C ARG A 182 -12.24 -12.13 -4.53
N ASP A 183 -10.95 -12.43 -4.55
CA ASP A 183 -10.34 -13.43 -3.66
C ASP A 183 -10.38 -12.97 -2.19
N LEU A 184 -10.58 -11.66 -1.93
CA LEU A 184 -10.77 -11.14 -0.58
C LEU A 184 -12.05 -11.63 0.09
N PHE A 185 -13.01 -12.17 -0.67
CA PHE A 185 -14.27 -12.67 -0.15
C PHE A 185 -14.31 -14.20 0.09
N VAL A 186 -13.33 -14.92 -0.44
CA VAL A 186 -13.34 -16.40 -0.40
C VAL A 186 -13.09 -16.93 1.00
N ASP A 187 -12.37 -16.18 1.83
CA ASP A 187 -12.00 -16.57 3.21
C ASP A 187 -13.00 -16.08 4.26
N ILE A 188 -14.11 -15.45 3.85
CA ILE A 188 -15.18 -15.08 4.76
C ILE A 188 -16.13 -16.29 4.88
N GLU A 189 -15.80 -17.25 5.74
CA GLU A 189 -16.83 -18.17 6.24
C GLU A 189 -17.97 -17.34 6.83
N PRO A 190 -19.24 -17.60 6.45
CA PRO A 190 -20.35 -16.93 7.09
C PRO A 190 -20.27 -17.26 8.57
N MET A 191 -20.06 -16.23 9.41
CA MET A 191 -20.22 -16.39 10.86
C MET A 191 -21.52 -17.11 11.07
N ALA A 192 -21.45 -18.30 11.63
CA ALA A 192 -22.60 -19.15 11.90
C ALA A 192 -23.67 -18.25 12.55
N SER A 193 -24.79 -18.13 11.84
CA SER A 193 -25.96 -17.44 12.33
C SER A 193 -26.40 -18.13 13.63
N ASP A 194 -26.40 -17.35 14.70
CA ASP A 194 -27.02 -17.58 16.00
C ASP A 194 -27.66 -18.95 16.18
N GLU A 195 -27.03 -19.79 17.01
CA GLU A 195 -27.77 -20.84 17.71
C GLU A 195 -28.92 -20.19 18.45
N VAL A 196 -30.09 -20.34 17.90
CA VAL A 196 -31.37 -20.07 18.62
C VAL A 196 -31.38 -21.01 19.82
N LEU A 197 -31.05 -20.46 21.00
CA LEU A 197 -31.23 -21.16 22.26
C LEU A 197 -32.72 -21.57 22.35
N PRO A 198 -33.04 -22.81 22.65
CA PRO A 198 -34.41 -23.21 22.92
C PRO A 198 -34.87 -22.50 24.18
N SER A 199 -35.98 -21.79 24.07
CA SER A 199 -36.67 -21.19 25.20
C SER A 199 -37.15 -22.28 26.16
N PRO A 200 -37.17 -22.00 27.47
CA PRO A 200 -37.56 -22.93 28.53
C PRO A 200 -39.04 -23.36 28.50
#